data_7cd0c6ac3167c24bbc08182210ba6f61
#
_entry.id   7cd0c6ac3167c24bbc08182210ba6f61
#
_cell.length_a   1.000
_cell.length_b   1.000
_cell.length_c   1.000
_cell.angle_alpha   90.00
_cell.angle_beta   90.00
_cell.angle_gamma   90.00
#
_symmetry.space_group_name_H-M   'P 1'
#
loop_
_entity.id
_entity.type
_entity.pdbx_description
1 polymer ?
#
loop_
_entity_poly.entity_id
_entity_poly.type
_entity_poly.pdbx_seq_one_letter_code
_entity_poly.pdbx_strand_id
1 'polypeptide(L)'
;LYLPANGIVQGMRPIIGYNYGAGEDARVKRIYNLTLAMTGTIMAGGTVLCLVFAGPLMNVFSSNPETIAAGQTALRIICAGFIVSSLTVTGSGALEGLGKGTESLIISLVRYIIAMMPIAWVLCRLLGPTGVWHAFWITEAITAGISVLVYRKAVKRPQ
;
A
#
# COMPACT_ATOMS: atom_id res chain seq x y z
N LEU A 1 -2.52 -10.10 4.39
CA LEU A 1 -1.31 -9.28 4.60
C LEU A 1 -1.65 -7.86 4.99
N TYR A 2 -2.60 -7.22 4.34
CA TYR A 2 -3.01 -5.83 4.67
C TYR A 2 -3.63 -5.66 6.06
N LEU A 3 -4.29 -6.68 6.62
CA LEU A 3 -4.95 -6.59 7.92
C LEU A 3 -3.99 -6.29 9.07
N PRO A 4 -2.88 -7.03 9.26
CA PRO A 4 -1.90 -6.70 10.29
C PRO A 4 -1.25 -5.32 10.11
N ALA A 5 -0.91 -4.96 8.87
CA ALA A 5 -0.34 -3.66 8.56
C ALA A 5 -1.31 -2.51 8.88
N ASN A 6 -2.59 -2.66 8.53
CA ASN A 6 -3.63 -1.70 8.87
C ASN A 6 -3.84 -1.58 10.39
N GLY A 7 -3.76 -2.68 11.13
CA GLY A 7 -3.84 -2.66 12.59
C GLY A 7 -2.76 -1.78 13.22
N ILE A 8 -1.50 -1.91 12.76
CA ILE A 8 -0.38 -1.07 13.22
C ILE A 8 -0.61 0.40 12.85
N VAL A 9 -1.05 0.67 11.61
CA VAL A 9 -1.34 2.04 11.15
C VAL A 9 -2.48 2.68 11.92
N GLN A 10 -3.53 1.92 12.26
CA GLN A 10 -4.61 2.43 13.09
C GLN A 10 -4.12 2.81 14.51
N GLY A 11 -3.25 2.01 15.11
CA GLY A 11 -2.61 2.36 16.39
C GLY A 11 -1.70 3.58 16.32
N MET A 12 -1.06 3.84 15.16
CA MET A 12 -0.22 5.00 14.94
C MET A 12 -1.02 6.32 14.92
N ARG A 13 -2.25 6.34 14.38
CA ARG A 13 -3.05 7.56 14.15
C ARG A 13 -3.21 8.43 15.41
N PRO A 14 -3.70 7.93 16.55
CA PRO A 14 -3.86 8.75 17.75
C PRO A 14 -2.52 9.25 18.29
N ILE A 15 -1.45 8.44 18.16
CA ILE A 15 -0.12 8.81 18.65
C ILE A 15 0.45 9.97 17.81
N ILE A 16 0.30 9.92 16.49
CA ILE A 16 0.67 11.03 15.60
C ILE A 16 -0.14 12.28 15.94
N GLY A 17 -1.47 12.16 16.06
CA GLY A 17 -2.34 13.30 16.37
C GLY A 17 -1.96 13.99 17.67
N TYR A 18 -1.73 13.22 18.73
CA TYR A 18 -1.31 13.76 20.02
C TYR A 18 0.04 14.51 19.92
N ASN A 19 1.07 13.89 19.35
CA ASN A 19 2.40 14.51 19.25
C ASN A 19 2.40 15.73 18.31
N TYR A 20 1.62 15.68 17.22
CA TYR A 20 1.47 16.81 16.33
C TYR A 20 0.77 18.00 16.99
N GLY A 21 -0.30 17.75 17.78
CA GLY A 21 -0.98 18.76 18.58
C GLY A 21 -0.06 19.39 19.64
N ALA A 22 0.83 18.61 20.23
CA ALA A 22 1.83 19.07 21.20
C ALA A 22 3.04 19.81 20.57
N GLY A 23 3.15 19.90 19.24
CA GLY A 23 4.27 20.57 18.57
C GLY A 23 5.53 19.72 18.41
N GLU A 24 5.45 18.42 18.72
CA GLU A 24 6.58 17.50 18.74
C GLU A 24 6.85 16.87 17.35
N ASP A 25 7.18 17.70 16.35
CA ASP A 25 7.35 17.25 14.96
C ASP A 25 8.44 16.18 14.78
N ALA A 26 9.49 16.21 15.61
CA ALA A 26 10.53 15.20 15.60
C ALA A 26 10.01 13.81 16.01
N ARG A 27 9.09 13.77 16.99
CA ARG A 27 8.43 12.55 17.43
C ARG A 27 7.47 12.03 16.37
N VAL A 28 6.70 12.90 15.73
CA VAL A 28 5.81 12.55 14.62
C VAL A 28 6.58 11.83 13.51
N LYS A 29 7.73 12.37 13.09
CA LYS A 29 8.60 11.73 12.08
C LYS A 29 9.16 10.39 12.54
N ARG A 30 9.55 10.29 13.81
CA ARG A 30 10.07 9.02 14.37
C ARG A 30 8.99 7.94 14.42
N ILE A 31 7.78 8.29 14.84
CA ILE A 31 6.63 7.37 14.88
C ILE A 31 6.29 6.90 13.45
N TYR A 32 6.22 7.82 12.50
CA TYR A 32 6.00 7.49 11.09
C TYR A 32 7.04 6.50 10.55
N ASN A 33 8.33 6.78 10.75
CA ASN A 33 9.41 5.93 10.25
C ASN A 33 9.40 4.55 10.91
N LEU A 34 9.10 4.47 12.22
CA LEU A 34 8.97 3.20 12.93
C LEU A 34 7.80 2.38 12.38
N THR A 35 6.64 3.00 12.22
CA THR A 35 5.46 2.35 11.64
C THR A 35 5.73 1.88 10.22
N LEU A 36 6.40 2.70 9.40
CA LEU A 36 6.79 2.34 8.05
C LEU A 36 7.74 1.12 8.02
N ALA A 37 8.70 1.07 8.93
CA ALA A 37 9.60 -0.08 9.06
C ALA A 37 8.83 -1.35 9.45
N MET A 38 7.90 -1.26 10.41
CA MET A 38 7.07 -2.39 10.84
C MET A 38 6.15 -2.89 9.71
N THR A 39 5.41 -1.98 9.07
CA THR A 39 4.52 -2.34 7.95
C THR A 39 5.31 -2.86 6.76
N GLY A 40 6.47 -2.26 6.45
CA GLY A 40 7.37 -2.71 5.39
C GLY A 40 7.90 -4.12 5.64
N THR A 41 8.28 -4.44 6.88
CA THR A 41 8.75 -5.79 7.27
C THR A 41 7.63 -6.82 7.10
N ILE A 42 6.40 -6.51 7.52
CA ILE A 42 5.25 -7.40 7.34
C ILE A 42 4.97 -7.62 5.85
N MET A 43 4.99 -6.56 5.06
CA MET A 43 4.73 -6.65 3.62
C MET A 43 5.85 -7.39 2.88
N ALA A 44 7.11 -7.21 3.28
CA ALA A 44 8.25 -7.96 2.74
C ALA A 44 8.14 -9.46 3.08
N GLY A 45 7.88 -9.79 4.35
CA GLY A 45 7.65 -11.17 4.77
C GLY A 45 6.49 -11.82 4.02
N GLY A 46 5.39 -11.09 3.84
CA GLY A 46 4.26 -11.53 3.05
C GLY A 46 4.56 -11.71 1.56
N THR A 47 5.39 -10.84 0.98
CA THR A 47 5.87 -10.98 -0.40
C THR A 47 6.67 -12.27 -0.56
N VAL A 48 7.62 -12.53 0.34
CA VAL A 48 8.42 -13.78 0.32
C VAL A 48 7.51 -14.99 0.45
N LEU A 49 6.55 -14.96 1.38
CA LEU A 49 5.59 -16.05 1.58
C LEU A 49 4.76 -16.30 0.31
N CYS A 50 4.24 -15.25 -0.32
CA CYS A 50 3.48 -15.37 -1.56
C CYS A 50 4.33 -15.89 -2.73
N LEU A 51 5.61 -15.50 -2.82
CA LEU A 51 6.50 -15.97 -3.90
C LEU A 51 6.86 -17.45 -3.72
N VAL A 52 7.17 -17.88 -2.49
CA VAL A 52 7.60 -19.25 -2.20
C VAL A 52 6.41 -20.21 -2.22
N PHE A 53 5.29 -19.81 -1.62
CA PHE A 53 4.13 -20.69 -1.43
C PHE A 53 2.96 -20.40 -2.38
N ALA A 54 3.19 -19.73 -3.53
CA ALA A 54 2.14 -19.41 -4.48
C ALA A 54 1.34 -20.63 -4.93
N GLY A 55 2.02 -21.77 -5.18
CA GLY A 55 1.39 -23.04 -5.58
C GLY A 55 0.49 -23.62 -4.49
N PRO A 56 1.04 -23.97 -3.32
CA PRO A 56 0.26 -24.46 -2.19
C PRO A 56 -0.90 -23.54 -1.80
N LEU A 57 -0.71 -22.23 -1.81
CA LEU A 57 -1.77 -21.26 -1.51
C LEU A 57 -2.92 -21.36 -2.51
N MET A 58 -2.62 -21.43 -3.82
CA MET A 58 -3.68 -21.53 -4.83
C MET A 58 -4.39 -22.87 -4.81
N ASN A 59 -3.72 -23.96 -4.45
CA ASN A 59 -4.33 -25.28 -4.31
C ASN A 59 -5.40 -25.35 -3.19
N VAL A 60 -5.31 -24.47 -2.18
CA VAL A 60 -6.34 -24.36 -1.12
C VAL A 60 -7.64 -23.75 -1.69
N PHE A 61 -7.56 -22.91 -2.71
CA PHE A 61 -8.71 -22.19 -3.26
C PHE A 61 -9.34 -22.86 -4.48
N SER A 62 -8.59 -23.69 -5.21
CA SER A 62 -9.10 -24.33 -6.42
C SER A 62 -8.44 -25.70 -6.64
N SER A 63 -9.20 -26.61 -7.25
CA SER A 63 -8.69 -27.91 -7.72
C SER A 63 -8.48 -27.93 -9.25
N ASN A 64 -8.84 -26.85 -9.95
CA ASN A 64 -8.67 -26.75 -11.41
C ASN A 64 -7.23 -26.32 -11.74
N PRO A 65 -6.45 -27.13 -12.49
CA PRO A 65 -5.06 -26.84 -12.81
C PRO A 65 -4.85 -25.49 -13.55
N GLU A 66 -5.75 -25.13 -14.46
CA GLU A 66 -5.66 -23.89 -15.21
C GLU A 66 -5.87 -22.67 -14.29
N THR A 67 -6.85 -22.75 -13.39
CA THR A 67 -7.10 -21.70 -12.41
C THR A 67 -5.93 -21.54 -11.43
N ILE A 68 -5.33 -22.65 -11.02
CA ILE A 68 -4.16 -22.65 -10.14
C ILE A 68 -2.97 -21.99 -10.83
N ALA A 69 -2.68 -22.34 -12.10
CA ALA A 69 -1.57 -21.76 -12.86
C ALA A 69 -1.75 -20.25 -13.07
N ALA A 70 -2.96 -19.81 -13.45
CA ALA A 70 -3.29 -18.41 -13.60
C ALA A 70 -3.17 -17.64 -12.27
N GLY A 71 -3.70 -18.22 -11.19
CA GLY A 71 -3.65 -17.64 -9.85
C GLY A 71 -2.22 -17.52 -9.30
N GLN A 72 -1.35 -18.51 -9.53
CA GLN A 72 0.06 -18.45 -9.15
C GLN A 72 0.78 -17.29 -9.87
N THR A 73 0.54 -17.14 -11.16
CA THR A 73 1.12 -16.04 -11.96
C THR A 73 0.62 -14.70 -11.46
N ALA A 74 -0.70 -14.56 -11.25
CA ALA A 74 -1.31 -13.36 -10.69
C ALA A 74 -0.71 -12.99 -9.33
N LEU A 75 -0.63 -13.96 -8.41
CA LEU A 75 -0.13 -13.74 -7.05
C LEU A 75 1.33 -13.27 -7.07
N ARG A 76 2.19 -13.88 -7.90
CA ARG A 76 3.60 -13.49 -8.04
C ARG A 76 3.77 -12.07 -8.59
N ILE A 77 2.92 -11.65 -9.53
CA ILE A 77 2.98 -10.31 -10.10
C ILE A 77 2.46 -9.28 -9.10
N ILE A 78 1.32 -9.54 -8.47
CA ILE A 78 0.67 -8.61 -7.54
C ILE A 78 1.50 -8.39 -6.28
N CYS A 79 2.12 -9.44 -5.73
CA CYS A 79 2.90 -9.32 -4.50
C CYS A 79 4.14 -8.43 -4.64
N ALA A 80 4.64 -8.17 -5.84
CA ALA A 80 5.71 -7.20 -6.07
C ALA A 80 5.33 -5.78 -5.61
N GLY A 81 4.03 -5.46 -5.61
CA GLY A 81 3.49 -4.17 -5.13
C GLY A 81 3.39 -4.06 -3.60
N PHE A 82 3.43 -5.17 -2.85
CA PHE A 82 3.14 -5.14 -1.40
C PHE A 82 4.14 -4.30 -0.60
N ILE A 83 5.42 -4.40 -0.88
CA ILE A 83 6.46 -3.61 -0.18
C ILE A 83 6.23 -2.12 -0.43
N VAL A 84 5.94 -1.75 -1.67
CA VAL A 84 5.71 -0.35 -2.07
C VAL A 84 4.41 0.17 -1.45
N SER A 85 3.37 -0.68 -1.34
CA SER A 85 2.09 -0.29 -0.75
C SER A 85 2.20 0.07 0.74
N SER A 86 3.24 -0.40 1.46
CA SER A 86 3.48 0.01 2.84
C SER A 86 3.67 1.53 2.97
N LEU A 87 4.29 2.18 1.97
CA LEU A 87 4.45 3.64 1.91
C LEU A 87 3.09 4.34 1.80
N THR A 88 2.22 3.84 0.93
CA THR A 88 0.88 4.42 0.70
C THR A 88 0.00 4.26 1.95
N VAL A 89 -0.05 3.06 2.52
CA VAL A 89 -0.89 2.75 3.68
C VAL A 89 -0.42 3.53 4.92
N THR A 90 0.88 3.55 5.18
CA THR A 90 1.45 4.30 6.32
C THR A 90 1.30 5.81 6.12
N GLY A 91 1.53 6.31 4.90
CA GLY A 91 1.40 7.73 4.57
C GLY A 91 -0.04 8.23 4.70
N SER A 92 -1.02 7.48 4.17
CA SER A 92 -2.45 7.81 4.32
C SER A 92 -2.87 7.79 5.79
N GLY A 93 -2.47 6.76 6.54
CA GLY A 93 -2.77 6.70 7.98
C GLY A 93 -2.12 7.83 8.79
N ALA A 94 -0.91 8.25 8.42
CA ALA A 94 -0.26 9.39 9.04
C ALA A 94 -1.01 10.70 8.75
N LEU A 95 -1.46 10.92 7.51
CA LEU A 95 -2.28 12.08 7.14
C LEU A 95 -3.59 12.13 7.94
N GLU A 96 -4.24 10.99 8.11
CA GLU A 96 -5.43 10.90 8.95
C GLU A 96 -5.13 11.23 10.43
N GLY A 97 -4.01 10.74 10.96
CA GLY A 97 -3.53 11.09 12.30
C GLY A 97 -3.21 12.59 12.46
N LEU A 98 -2.76 13.26 11.41
CA LEU A 98 -2.53 14.70 11.37
C LEU A 98 -3.83 15.54 11.21
N GLY A 99 -5.00 14.91 11.18
CA GLY A 99 -6.28 15.56 10.90
C GLY A 99 -6.49 15.94 9.43
N LYS A 100 -5.65 15.42 8.52
CA LYS A 100 -5.68 15.69 7.08
C LYS A 100 -6.37 14.54 6.32
N GLY A 101 -7.58 14.20 6.76
CA GLY A 101 -8.36 13.10 6.18
C GLY A 101 -8.74 13.33 4.71
N THR A 102 -8.95 14.58 4.31
CA THR A 102 -9.26 14.94 2.90
C THR A 102 -8.11 14.58 1.97
N GLU A 103 -6.87 14.85 2.37
CA GLU A 103 -5.69 14.49 1.59
C GLU A 103 -5.53 12.97 1.47
N SER A 104 -5.82 12.23 2.55
CA SER A 104 -5.85 10.76 2.51
C SER A 104 -6.92 10.22 1.57
N LEU A 105 -8.12 10.81 1.60
CA LEU A 105 -9.21 10.48 0.68
C LEU A 105 -8.81 10.73 -0.78
N ILE A 106 -8.21 11.88 -1.08
CA ILE A 106 -7.74 12.21 -2.44
C ILE A 106 -6.72 11.18 -2.92
N ILE A 107 -5.74 10.81 -2.09
CA ILE A 107 -4.76 9.77 -2.44
C ILE A 107 -5.47 8.45 -2.78
N SER A 108 -6.48 8.07 -2.01
CA SER A 108 -7.24 6.84 -2.24
C SER A 108 -8.06 6.89 -3.52
N LEU A 109 -8.70 8.02 -3.82
CA LEU A 109 -9.45 8.21 -5.06
C LEU A 109 -8.52 8.21 -6.29
N VAL A 110 -7.38 8.91 -6.21
CA VAL A 110 -6.35 8.87 -7.26
C VAL A 110 -5.86 7.44 -7.48
N ARG A 111 -5.60 6.69 -6.41
CA ARG A 111 -5.15 5.30 -6.49
C ARG A 111 -6.14 4.41 -7.22
N TYR A 112 -7.40 4.39 -6.81
CA TYR A 112 -8.36 3.41 -7.31
C TYR A 112 -9.05 3.86 -8.60
N ILE A 113 -9.40 5.12 -8.75
CA ILE A 113 -10.19 5.61 -9.87
C ILE A 113 -9.29 6.15 -10.98
N ILE A 114 -8.34 7.03 -10.65
CA ILE A 114 -7.55 7.76 -11.66
C ILE A 114 -6.37 6.93 -12.15
N ALA A 115 -5.72 6.16 -11.27
CA ALA A 115 -4.56 5.36 -11.66
C ALA A 115 -4.97 3.93 -12.01
N MET A 116 -5.58 3.19 -11.08
CA MET A 116 -5.78 1.74 -11.25
C MET A 116 -6.71 1.40 -12.42
N MET A 117 -7.88 2.06 -12.54
CA MET A 117 -8.83 1.74 -13.59
C MET A 117 -8.29 2.00 -15.00
N PRO A 118 -7.74 3.18 -15.33
CA PRO A 118 -7.20 3.43 -16.66
C PRO A 118 -5.98 2.56 -16.98
N ILE A 119 -5.06 2.38 -16.02
CA ILE A 119 -3.87 1.56 -16.21
C ILE A 119 -4.28 0.10 -16.46
N ALA A 120 -5.20 -0.45 -15.66
CA ALA A 120 -5.70 -1.81 -15.84
C ALA A 120 -6.41 -1.98 -17.20
N TRP A 121 -7.20 -0.99 -17.62
CA TRP A 121 -7.87 -1.02 -18.91
C TRP A 121 -6.88 -1.01 -20.09
N VAL A 122 -5.90 -0.11 -20.07
CA VAL A 122 -4.86 -0.01 -21.10
C VAL A 122 -4.03 -1.28 -21.16
N LEU A 123 -3.53 -1.76 -20.01
CA LEU A 123 -2.71 -2.96 -19.95
C LEU A 123 -3.48 -4.23 -20.30
N CYS A 124 -4.77 -4.29 -19.97
CA CYS A 124 -5.63 -5.39 -20.41
C CYS A 124 -5.77 -5.44 -21.94
N ARG A 125 -5.85 -4.27 -22.60
CA ARG A 125 -5.91 -4.19 -24.06
C ARG A 125 -4.59 -4.58 -24.75
N LEU A 126 -3.44 -4.29 -24.10
CA LEU A 126 -2.10 -4.54 -24.67
C LEU A 126 -1.57 -5.94 -24.37
N LEU A 127 -1.79 -6.44 -23.16
CA LEU A 127 -1.19 -7.67 -22.62
C LEU A 127 -2.22 -8.75 -22.25
N GLY A 128 -3.52 -8.50 -22.53
CA GLY A 128 -4.59 -9.38 -22.10
C GLY A 128 -4.78 -9.41 -20.58
N PRO A 129 -5.35 -10.51 -20.02
CA PRO A 129 -5.66 -10.60 -18.57
C PRO A 129 -4.46 -10.40 -17.65
N THR A 130 -3.26 -10.78 -18.07
CA THR A 130 -2.03 -10.59 -17.29
C THR A 130 -1.68 -9.12 -17.10
N GLY A 131 -2.07 -8.27 -18.03
CA GLY A 131 -1.89 -6.82 -17.95
C GLY A 131 -2.60 -6.21 -16.74
N VAL A 132 -3.77 -6.73 -16.39
CA VAL A 132 -4.52 -6.26 -15.20
C VAL A 132 -3.72 -6.49 -13.91
N TRP A 133 -3.00 -7.62 -13.81
CA TRP A 133 -2.18 -7.90 -12.62
C TRP A 133 -0.99 -6.96 -12.49
N HIS A 134 -0.40 -6.55 -13.62
CA HIS A 134 0.66 -5.54 -13.63
C HIS A 134 0.16 -4.15 -13.21
N ALA A 135 -1.09 -3.82 -13.45
CA ALA A 135 -1.66 -2.55 -13.02
C ALA A 135 -1.55 -2.33 -11.49
N PHE A 136 -1.62 -3.40 -10.68
CA PHE A 136 -1.54 -3.29 -9.22
C PHE A 136 -0.22 -2.68 -8.75
N TRP A 137 0.93 -3.27 -9.11
CA TRP A 137 2.21 -2.77 -8.62
C TRP A 137 2.59 -1.42 -9.24
N ILE A 138 2.19 -1.14 -10.49
CA ILE A 138 2.41 0.16 -11.14
C ILE A 138 1.63 1.25 -10.40
N THR A 139 0.36 1.00 -10.11
CA THR A 139 -0.49 1.92 -9.34
C THR A 139 0.08 2.16 -7.95
N GLU A 140 0.55 1.12 -7.26
CA GLU A 140 1.19 1.25 -5.95
C GLU A 140 2.45 2.13 -6.02
N ALA A 141 3.28 1.97 -7.04
CA ALA A 141 4.48 2.78 -7.21
C ALA A 141 4.14 4.28 -7.39
N ILE A 142 3.15 4.58 -8.24
CA ILE A 142 2.70 5.95 -8.47
C ILE A 142 2.13 6.56 -7.18
N THR A 143 1.22 5.85 -6.53
CA THR A 143 0.54 6.37 -5.32
C THR A 143 1.46 6.44 -4.11
N ALA A 144 2.45 5.56 -3.99
CA ALA A 144 3.48 5.67 -2.95
C ALA A 144 4.28 6.97 -3.10
N GLY A 145 4.68 7.33 -4.33
CA GLY A 145 5.34 8.60 -4.60
C GLY A 145 4.48 9.80 -4.19
N ILE A 146 3.21 9.81 -4.59
CA ILE A 146 2.25 10.86 -4.23
C ILE A 146 2.07 10.93 -2.70
N SER A 147 1.86 9.79 -2.04
CA SER A 147 1.66 9.71 -0.59
C SER A 147 2.85 10.29 0.19
N VAL A 148 4.07 9.95 -0.19
CA VAL A 148 5.29 10.49 0.44
C VAL A 148 5.41 11.99 0.24
N LEU A 149 5.13 12.50 -0.96
CA LEU A 149 5.18 13.94 -1.24
C LEU A 149 4.14 14.72 -0.43
N VAL A 150 2.89 14.23 -0.40
CA VAL A 150 1.81 14.85 0.36
C VAL A 150 2.11 14.82 1.86
N TYR A 151 2.58 13.69 2.39
CA TYR A 151 2.97 13.56 3.80
C TYR A 151 4.10 14.55 4.17
N ARG A 152 5.17 14.62 3.36
CA ARG A 152 6.28 15.55 3.60
C ARG A 152 5.84 17.01 3.61
N LYS A 153 4.90 17.37 2.73
CA LYS A 153 4.30 18.72 2.71
C LYS A 153 3.40 18.96 3.93
N ALA A 154 2.65 17.94 4.33
CA ALA A 154 1.68 18.01 5.42
C ALA A 154 2.33 18.18 6.81
N VAL A 155 3.48 17.54 7.05
CA VAL A 155 4.23 17.62 8.32
C VAL A 155 4.97 18.96 8.48
N LYS A 156 5.30 19.64 7.38
CA LYS A 156 5.86 21.00 7.46
C LYS A 156 4.74 21.95 7.88
N ARG A 157 4.83 22.52 9.09
CA ARG A 157 3.93 23.59 9.50
C ARG A 157 4.16 24.81 8.59
N PRO A 158 3.11 25.51 8.12
CA PRO A 158 3.30 26.85 7.59
C PRO A 158 3.88 27.72 8.72
N GLN A 159 5.01 28.34 8.45
CA GLN A 159 5.60 29.37 9.32
C GLN A 159 4.68 30.58 9.37
#